data_be8460be3a288ef24ce2d420379208d6
#
_entry.id   be8460be3a288ef24ce2d420379208d6
#
_cell.length_a   1.000
_cell.length_b   1.000
_cell.length_c   1.000
_cell.angle_alpha   90.00
_cell.angle_beta   90.00
_cell.angle_gamma   90.00
#
_symmetry.space_group_name_H-M   'P 1'
#
loop_
_entity.id
_entity.type
_entity.pdbx_description
1 polymer ?
#
loop_
_entity_poly.entity_id
_entity_poly.type
_entity_poly.pdbx_seq_one_letter_code
_entity_poly.pdbx_strand_id
1 'polypeptide(L)'
;EDFVPLLEPLAHQLPNIRGYLLCREAPQEVATSLPLVGEFETLLAEQPSHYDFPSFDENGVATLFYTTGTTGNPKGVFFTHRQLVLHTLGEASTFQAPGFELLNRDKVYMPITPMFHVHAWGVPYTATLLGATQVYPGKYEPEMLVKLLVSEKVDFSHCVPTLLNMVVSAEAI
;
A
#
# COMPACT_ATOMS: atom_id res chain seq x y z
N GLU A 1 13.78 3.03 -5.45
CA GLU A 1 14.91 3.66 -6.19
C GLU A 1 14.43 4.73 -7.18
N ASP A 2 13.27 4.55 -7.81
CA ASP A 2 12.71 5.46 -8.85
C ASP A 2 12.60 6.93 -8.41
N PHE A 3 12.53 7.17 -7.11
CA PHE A 3 12.40 8.51 -6.52
C PHE A 3 13.75 9.16 -6.13
N VAL A 4 14.85 8.44 -6.19
CA VAL A 4 16.18 8.98 -5.81
C VAL A 4 16.52 10.24 -6.60
N PRO A 5 16.39 10.28 -7.95
CA PRO A 5 16.69 11.48 -8.71
C PRO A 5 15.80 12.70 -8.39
N LEU A 6 14.61 12.45 -7.84
CA LEU A 6 13.70 13.51 -7.40
C LEU A 6 14.03 14.02 -6.00
N LEU A 7 14.56 13.17 -5.14
CA LEU A 7 14.85 13.48 -3.75
C LEU A 7 16.22 14.15 -3.56
N GLU A 8 17.23 13.77 -4.33
CA GLU A 8 18.59 14.33 -4.20
C GLU A 8 18.64 15.85 -4.27
N PRO A 9 18.01 16.52 -5.25
CA PRO A 9 17.99 17.98 -5.31
C PRO A 9 17.28 18.64 -4.13
N LEU A 10 16.36 17.91 -3.49
CA LEU A 10 15.53 18.41 -2.39
C LEU A 10 16.10 18.09 -1.01
N ALA A 11 17.10 17.24 -0.89
CA ALA A 11 17.62 16.74 0.38
C ALA A 11 18.02 17.88 1.35
N HIS A 12 18.62 18.94 0.82
CA HIS A 12 19.03 20.11 1.63
C HIS A 12 17.83 20.92 2.18
N GLN A 13 16.63 20.74 1.60
CA GLN A 13 15.40 21.39 2.04
C GLN A 13 14.61 20.53 3.05
N LEU A 14 15.10 19.33 3.34
CA LEU A 14 14.45 18.33 4.20
C LEU A 14 15.29 18.03 5.45
N PRO A 15 15.59 19.06 6.30
CA PRO A 15 16.54 18.91 7.42
C PRO A 15 16.07 17.94 8.50
N ASN A 16 14.78 17.60 8.55
CA ASN A 16 14.21 16.68 9.52
C ASN A 16 14.30 15.20 9.08
N ILE A 17 14.68 14.93 7.84
CA ILE A 17 14.90 13.56 7.35
C ILE A 17 16.24 13.07 7.89
N ARG A 18 16.21 12.00 8.67
CA ARG A 18 17.40 11.42 9.32
C ARG A 18 18.11 10.38 8.47
N GLY A 19 17.41 9.82 7.48
CA GLY A 19 17.96 8.81 6.59
C GLY A 19 16.92 8.30 5.61
N TYR A 20 17.37 7.58 4.60
CA TYR A 20 16.55 7.01 3.55
C TYR A 20 16.73 5.50 3.52
N LEU A 21 15.63 4.77 3.38
CA LEU A 21 15.63 3.33 3.15
C LEU A 21 15.30 3.07 1.68
N LEU A 22 16.07 2.21 1.06
CA LEU A 22 15.78 1.75 -0.29
C LEU A 22 14.83 0.55 -0.25
N CYS A 23 13.65 0.70 -0.88
CA CYS A 23 12.77 -0.43 -1.18
C CYS A 23 12.93 -0.77 -2.67
N ARG A 24 13.30 -2.00 -2.99
CA ARG A 24 13.57 -2.46 -4.36
C ARG A 24 13.36 -3.97 -4.48
N GLU A 25 13.13 -4.42 -5.70
CA GLU A 25 12.87 -5.84 -5.99
C GLU A 25 14.16 -6.68 -6.12
N ALA A 26 15.28 -6.04 -6.49
CA ALA A 26 16.56 -6.74 -6.68
C ALA A 26 17.72 -5.91 -6.12
N PRO A 27 18.76 -6.54 -5.57
CA PRO A 27 19.94 -5.84 -5.07
C PRO A 27 20.73 -5.26 -6.24
N GLN A 28 20.66 -3.96 -6.42
CA GLN A 28 21.48 -3.17 -7.35
C GLN A 28 22.14 -2.04 -6.58
N GLU A 29 23.38 -1.71 -6.92
CA GLU A 29 23.98 -0.51 -6.36
C GLU A 29 23.27 0.72 -6.90
N VAL A 30 22.77 1.57 -6.00
CA VAL A 30 22.19 2.87 -6.33
C VAL A 30 23.21 3.92 -5.96
N ALA A 31 23.80 4.54 -6.99
CA ALA A 31 24.67 5.68 -6.78
C ALA A 31 23.81 6.88 -6.36
N THR A 32 23.98 7.35 -5.13
CA THR A 32 23.24 8.49 -4.58
C THR A 32 24.03 9.23 -3.53
N SER A 33 23.78 10.52 -3.44
CA SER A 33 24.29 11.40 -2.38
C SER A 33 23.41 11.41 -1.12
N LEU A 34 22.24 10.78 -1.15
CA LEU A 34 21.34 10.71 -0.02
C LEU A 34 21.95 9.90 1.13
N PRO A 35 21.74 10.29 2.40
CA PRO A 35 22.20 9.52 3.55
C PRO A 35 21.38 8.23 3.70
N LEU A 36 21.79 7.19 2.95
CA LEU A 36 21.17 5.89 3.01
C LEU A 36 21.45 5.20 4.33
N VAL A 37 20.42 4.70 4.99
CA VAL A 37 20.51 3.81 6.16
C VAL A 37 20.77 2.38 5.72
N GLY A 38 20.14 1.97 4.62
CA GLY A 38 20.29 0.65 4.03
C GLY A 38 19.16 0.29 3.08
N GLU A 39 19.18 -0.96 2.67
CA GLU A 39 18.13 -1.58 1.87
C GLU A 39 17.13 -2.26 2.81
N PHE A 40 15.81 -2.11 2.51
CA PHE A 40 14.73 -2.49 3.42
C PHE A 40 14.76 -3.98 3.79
N GLU A 41 14.84 -4.87 2.81
CA GLU A 41 14.80 -6.32 3.06
C GLU A 41 16.05 -6.80 3.82
N THR A 42 17.20 -6.20 3.52
CA THR A 42 18.45 -6.50 4.23
C THR A 42 18.34 -6.12 5.71
N LEU A 43 17.88 -4.90 5.97
CA LEU A 43 17.69 -4.41 7.34
C LEU A 43 16.61 -5.19 8.09
N LEU A 44 15.55 -5.60 7.39
CA LEU A 44 14.48 -6.40 7.97
C LEU A 44 14.96 -7.79 8.37
N ALA A 45 15.79 -8.43 7.53
CA ALA A 45 16.37 -9.75 7.81
C ALA A 45 17.28 -9.76 9.06
N GLU A 46 17.85 -8.63 9.42
CA GLU A 46 18.70 -8.46 10.62
C GLU A 46 17.87 -8.24 11.90
N GLN A 47 16.55 -8.03 11.78
CA GLN A 47 15.70 -7.75 12.95
C GLN A 47 15.28 -9.05 13.64
N PRO A 48 15.02 -9.00 14.96
CA PRO A 48 14.47 -10.15 15.67
C PRO A 48 13.07 -10.49 15.14
N SER A 49 12.72 -11.77 15.15
CA SER A 49 11.40 -12.25 14.71
C SER A 49 10.26 -11.91 15.67
N HIS A 50 10.57 -11.31 16.82
CA HIS A 50 9.60 -10.92 17.83
C HIS A 50 9.74 -9.44 18.15
N TYR A 51 8.59 -8.77 18.29
CA TYR A 51 8.52 -7.36 18.68
C TYR A 51 7.35 -7.15 19.64
N ASP A 52 7.63 -6.54 20.77
CA ASP A 52 6.61 -6.15 21.75
C ASP A 52 6.01 -4.80 21.36
N PHE A 53 4.80 -4.83 20.79
CA PHE A 53 4.11 -3.63 20.39
C PHE A 53 3.73 -2.78 21.61
N PRO A 54 4.12 -1.49 21.64
CA PRO A 54 3.78 -0.62 22.74
C PRO A 54 2.27 -0.31 22.76
N SER A 55 1.72 -0.15 23.96
CA SER A 55 0.40 0.46 24.11
C SER A 55 0.49 1.97 23.84
N PHE A 56 -0.47 2.51 23.10
CA PHE A 56 -0.53 3.93 22.77
C PHE A 56 -1.99 4.42 22.75
N ASP A 57 -2.18 5.75 22.71
CA ASP A 57 -3.50 6.36 22.60
C ASP A 57 -4.10 6.08 21.20
N GLU A 58 -5.27 5.46 21.17
CA GLU A 58 -6.00 5.18 19.93
C GLU A 58 -6.35 6.44 19.11
N ASN A 59 -6.38 7.61 19.75
CA ASN A 59 -6.61 8.89 19.09
C ASN A 59 -5.34 9.49 18.48
N GLY A 60 -4.17 8.85 18.68
CA GLY A 60 -2.93 9.21 18.00
C GLY A 60 -3.08 9.09 16.49
N VAL A 61 -2.37 9.95 15.75
CA VAL A 61 -2.33 9.90 14.28
C VAL A 61 -1.65 8.62 13.84
N ALA A 62 -2.35 7.82 13.05
CA ALA A 62 -1.85 6.56 12.49
C ALA A 62 -1.27 6.74 11.09
N THR A 63 -1.94 7.54 10.25
CA THR A 63 -1.57 7.71 8.85
C THR A 63 -1.82 9.13 8.37
N LEU A 64 -1.06 9.54 7.35
CA LEU A 64 -1.22 10.80 6.64
C LEU A 64 -1.12 10.55 5.14
N PHE A 65 -2.00 11.13 4.37
CA PHE A 65 -1.90 11.18 2.91
C PHE A 65 -2.34 12.55 2.38
N TYR A 66 -2.00 12.86 1.14
CA TYR A 66 -2.34 14.13 0.52
C TYR A 66 -3.42 13.94 -0.53
N THR A 67 -4.38 14.85 -0.56
CA THR A 67 -5.38 14.93 -1.63
C THR A 67 -5.07 16.14 -2.52
N THR A 68 -5.20 15.96 -3.83
CA THR A 68 -5.17 17.07 -4.77
C THR A 68 -6.52 17.77 -4.72
N GLY A 69 -6.60 18.87 -3.97
CA GLY A 69 -7.81 19.70 -3.94
C GLY A 69 -8.06 20.35 -5.29
N THR A 70 -9.33 20.58 -5.64
CA THR A 70 -9.74 21.27 -6.86
C THR A 70 -9.34 22.76 -6.90
N THR A 71 -8.85 23.30 -5.79
CA THR A 71 -8.68 24.74 -5.58
C THR A 71 -7.34 25.14 -4.98
N GLY A 72 -6.24 24.45 -5.26
CA GLY A 72 -4.95 24.89 -4.73
C GLY A 72 -3.96 23.78 -4.40
N ASN A 73 -3.07 24.03 -3.44
CA ASN A 73 -2.05 23.09 -3.02
C ASN A 73 -2.64 21.80 -2.42
N PRO A 74 -1.94 20.66 -2.54
CA PRO A 74 -2.34 19.42 -1.91
C PRO A 74 -2.61 19.61 -0.41
N LYS A 75 -3.68 19.00 0.09
CA LYS A 75 -4.06 19.06 1.51
C LYS A 75 -3.74 17.74 2.19
N GLY A 76 -3.04 17.80 3.33
CA GLY A 76 -2.80 16.65 4.18
C GLY A 76 -4.09 16.22 4.89
N VAL A 77 -4.41 14.95 4.81
CA VAL A 77 -5.50 14.30 5.54
C VAL A 77 -4.90 13.21 6.39
N PHE A 78 -5.30 13.13 7.64
CA PHE A 78 -4.82 12.08 8.56
C PHE A 78 -5.99 11.29 9.15
N PHE A 79 -5.70 10.06 9.51
CA PHE A 79 -6.59 9.23 10.31
C PHE A 79 -5.90 8.81 11.61
N THR A 80 -6.68 8.72 12.67
CA THR A 80 -6.24 8.13 13.94
C THR A 80 -6.33 6.61 13.87
N HIS A 81 -5.63 5.92 14.78
CA HIS A 81 -5.74 4.46 14.93
C HIS A 81 -7.20 4.04 15.15
N ARG A 82 -7.94 4.76 16.00
CA ARG A 82 -9.37 4.52 16.25
C ARG A 82 -10.20 4.58 14.96
N GLN A 83 -9.98 5.60 14.12
CA GLN A 83 -10.72 5.75 12.87
C GLN A 83 -10.45 4.61 11.91
N LEU A 84 -9.17 4.19 11.77
CA LEU A 84 -8.82 3.06 10.92
C LEU A 84 -9.47 1.76 11.39
N VAL A 85 -9.42 1.48 12.69
CA VAL A 85 -10.02 0.26 13.25
C VAL A 85 -11.54 0.25 13.06
N LEU A 86 -12.23 1.36 13.36
CA LEU A 86 -13.69 1.45 13.20
C LEU A 86 -14.10 1.33 11.73
N HIS A 87 -13.36 1.95 10.82
CA HIS A 87 -13.58 1.79 9.37
C HIS A 87 -13.43 0.32 8.97
N THR A 88 -12.33 -0.32 9.36
CA THR A 88 -12.03 -1.73 9.04
C THR A 88 -13.12 -2.67 9.55
N LEU A 89 -13.62 -2.47 10.78
CA LEU A 89 -14.72 -3.26 11.34
C LEU A 89 -16.03 -3.05 10.57
N GLY A 90 -16.35 -1.81 10.22
CA GLY A 90 -17.55 -1.48 9.43
C GLY A 90 -17.51 -2.11 8.03
N GLU A 91 -16.36 -2.01 7.37
CA GLU A 91 -16.15 -2.59 6.05
C GLU A 91 -16.16 -4.12 6.09
N ALA A 92 -15.52 -4.73 7.09
CA ALA A 92 -15.56 -6.18 7.29
C ALA A 92 -16.98 -6.69 7.48
N SER A 93 -17.82 -5.98 8.25
CA SER A 93 -19.24 -6.31 8.41
C SER A 93 -19.99 -6.27 7.08
N THR A 94 -19.67 -5.31 6.22
CA THR A 94 -20.27 -5.21 4.88
C THR A 94 -19.80 -6.33 3.96
N PHE A 95 -18.51 -6.62 3.94
CA PHE A 95 -17.93 -7.63 3.04
C PHE A 95 -18.29 -9.06 3.41
N GLN A 96 -18.74 -9.29 4.64
CA GLN A 96 -19.23 -10.58 5.10
C GLN A 96 -20.77 -10.65 5.18
N ALA A 97 -21.48 -9.62 4.74
CA ALA A 97 -22.94 -9.62 4.76
C ALA A 97 -23.49 -10.78 3.86
N PRO A 98 -24.56 -11.45 4.29
CA PRO A 98 -25.17 -12.53 3.52
C PRO A 98 -25.49 -12.12 2.08
N GLY A 99 -25.02 -12.91 1.11
CA GLY A 99 -25.17 -12.63 -0.32
C GLY A 99 -24.13 -11.65 -0.88
N PHE A 100 -23.22 -11.14 -0.08
CA PHE A 100 -22.15 -10.25 -0.54
C PHE A 100 -20.76 -10.91 -0.45
N GLU A 101 -20.43 -11.54 0.63
CA GLU A 101 -19.30 -12.45 0.91
C GLU A 101 -18.03 -12.20 0.08
N LEU A 102 -17.60 -10.93 -0.04
CA LEU A 102 -16.51 -10.54 -0.93
C LEU A 102 -15.15 -11.01 -0.43
N LEU A 103 -14.92 -10.97 0.89
CA LEU A 103 -13.64 -11.30 1.51
C LEU A 103 -13.83 -12.17 2.73
N ASN A 104 -13.00 -13.22 2.81
CA ASN A 104 -12.82 -14.07 3.97
C ASN A 104 -11.45 -14.77 3.86
N ARG A 105 -11.13 -15.66 4.80
CA ARG A 105 -9.85 -16.38 4.87
C ARG A 105 -9.55 -17.28 3.66
N ASP A 106 -10.56 -17.66 2.88
CA ASP A 106 -10.43 -18.55 1.73
C ASP A 106 -10.35 -17.78 0.41
N LYS A 107 -10.35 -16.45 0.47
CA LYS A 107 -10.34 -15.54 -0.67
C LYS A 107 -8.97 -14.93 -0.92
N VAL A 108 -8.70 -14.67 -2.20
CA VAL A 108 -7.51 -13.94 -2.66
C VAL A 108 -7.92 -12.54 -3.12
N TYR A 109 -7.30 -11.55 -2.51
CA TYR A 109 -7.52 -10.13 -2.80
C TYR A 109 -6.29 -9.50 -3.44
N MET A 110 -6.48 -8.74 -4.51
CA MET A 110 -5.42 -7.96 -5.15
C MET A 110 -5.83 -6.48 -5.26
N PRO A 111 -5.22 -5.55 -4.48
CA PRO A 111 -5.48 -4.12 -4.63
C PRO A 111 -4.87 -3.60 -5.93
N ILE A 112 -5.71 -3.06 -6.81
CA ILE A 112 -5.27 -2.31 -8.01
C ILE A 112 -5.51 -0.81 -7.80
N THR A 113 -6.04 -0.40 -6.66
CA THR A 113 -6.10 1.01 -6.24
C THR A 113 -4.81 1.38 -5.52
N PRO A 114 -4.15 2.51 -5.87
CA PRO A 114 -2.89 2.89 -5.26
C PRO A 114 -2.97 3.01 -3.74
N MET A 115 -2.04 2.35 -3.03
CA MET A 115 -1.99 2.34 -1.57
C MET A 115 -1.77 3.74 -0.98
N PHE A 116 -1.10 4.64 -1.69
CA PHE A 116 -0.89 6.02 -1.26
C PHE A 116 -2.13 6.90 -1.42
N HIS A 117 -3.16 6.43 -2.13
CA HIS A 117 -4.42 7.14 -2.29
C HIS A 117 -5.49 6.56 -1.37
N VAL A 118 -5.78 7.27 -0.28
CA VAL A 118 -6.77 6.88 0.76
C VAL A 118 -6.56 5.42 1.24
N HIS A 119 -5.29 4.97 1.27
CA HIS A 119 -4.89 3.61 1.69
C HIS A 119 -5.64 2.50 0.93
N ALA A 120 -5.81 2.66 -0.39
CA ALA A 120 -6.65 1.78 -1.21
C ALA A 120 -8.04 1.57 -0.56
N TRP A 121 -8.62 2.67 -0.05
CA TRP A 121 -9.93 2.73 0.63
C TRP A 121 -10.05 1.91 1.91
N GLY A 122 -8.94 1.47 2.49
CA GLY A 122 -8.91 0.68 3.71
C GLY A 122 -9.05 -0.82 3.49
N VAL A 123 -9.37 -1.28 2.29
CA VAL A 123 -9.59 -2.70 2.00
C VAL A 123 -8.40 -3.61 2.39
N PRO A 124 -7.12 -3.21 2.26
CA PRO A 124 -6.00 -4.02 2.76
C PRO A 124 -6.05 -4.30 4.25
N TYR A 125 -6.50 -3.34 5.06
CA TYR A 125 -6.67 -3.56 6.52
C TYR A 125 -7.80 -4.54 6.78
N THR A 126 -8.90 -4.43 6.03
CA THR A 126 -10.05 -5.34 6.13
C THR A 126 -9.66 -6.75 5.66
N ALA A 127 -8.93 -6.89 4.58
CA ALA A 127 -8.41 -8.16 4.11
C ALA A 127 -7.49 -8.82 5.15
N THR A 128 -6.65 -8.03 5.81
CA THR A 128 -5.80 -8.50 6.92
C THR A 128 -6.64 -8.99 8.11
N LEU A 129 -7.65 -8.21 8.51
CA LEU A 129 -8.54 -8.59 9.62
C LEU A 129 -9.29 -9.89 9.33
N LEU A 130 -9.74 -10.08 8.09
CA LEU A 130 -10.50 -11.25 7.65
C LEU A 130 -9.61 -12.46 7.31
N GLY A 131 -8.28 -12.30 7.33
CA GLY A 131 -7.31 -13.35 7.02
C GLY A 131 -7.25 -13.73 5.53
N ALA A 132 -7.72 -12.87 4.64
CA ALA A 132 -7.64 -13.09 3.20
C ALA A 132 -6.18 -13.07 2.71
N THR A 133 -5.87 -13.89 1.71
CA THR A 133 -4.58 -13.79 1.01
C THR A 133 -4.52 -12.49 0.23
N GLN A 134 -3.40 -11.76 0.32
CA GLN A 134 -3.23 -10.49 -0.37
C GLN A 134 -2.09 -10.58 -1.39
N VAL A 135 -2.37 -10.20 -2.63
CA VAL A 135 -1.41 -10.16 -3.74
C VAL A 135 -1.13 -8.69 -4.09
N TYR A 136 0.11 -8.27 -3.99
CA TYR A 136 0.50 -6.88 -4.29
C TYR A 136 1.26 -6.84 -5.61
N PRO A 137 0.69 -6.23 -6.66
CA PRO A 137 1.22 -6.34 -8.03
C PRO A 137 2.46 -5.47 -8.32
N GLY A 138 2.90 -4.62 -7.37
CA GLY A 138 3.97 -3.67 -7.62
C GLY A 138 3.55 -2.56 -8.59
N LYS A 139 4.27 -2.39 -9.69
CA LYS A 139 3.90 -1.47 -10.77
C LYS A 139 2.67 -1.99 -11.51
N TYR A 140 1.79 -1.07 -11.90
CA TYR A 140 0.55 -1.42 -12.62
C TYR A 140 0.82 -1.57 -14.11
N GLU A 141 1.46 -2.67 -14.48
CA GLU A 141 1.67 -3.08 -15.87
C GLU A 141 0.53 -4.00 -16.29
N PRO A 142 -0.24 -3.69 -17.36
CA PRO A 142 -1.48 -4.41 -17.70
C PRO A 142 -1.30 -5.93 -17.81
N GLU A 143 -0.26 -6.39 -18.51
CA GLU A 143 0.02 -7.81 -18.70
C GLU A 143 0.37 -8.51 -17.38
N MET A 144 1.11 -7.83 -16.50
CA MET A 144 1.44 -8.36 -15.18
C MET A 144 0.19 -8.47 -14.30
N LEU A 145 -0.70 -7.47 -14.35
CA LEU A 145 -1.96 -7.51 -13.61
C LEU A 145 -2.82 -8.70 -14.06
N VAL A 146 -2.98 -8.90 -15.37
CA VAL A 146 -3.74 -10.04 -15.92
C VAL A 146 -3.10 -11.37 -15.50
N LYS A 147 -1.78 -11.48 -15.62
CA LYS A 147 -1.03 -12.66 -15.19
C LYS A 147 -1.28 -12.99 -13.73
N LEU A 148 -1.17 -12.01 -12.83
CA LEU A 148 -1.40 -12.22 -11.40
C LEU A 148 -2.87 -12.55 -11.09
N LEU A 149 -3.84 -11.89 -11.74
CA LEU A 149 -5.26 -12.21 -11.58
C LEU A 149 -5.53 -13.69 -11.85
N VAL A 150 -4.90 -14.24 -12.89
CA VAL A 150 -5.09 -15.64 -13.31
C VAL A 150 -4.24 -16.60 -12.46
N SER A 151 -2.94 -16.35 -12.30
CA SER A 151 -2.02 -17.27 -11.61
C SER A 151 -2.35 -17.41 -10.12
N GLU A 152 -2.70 -16.30 -9.47
CA GLU A 152 -3.03 -16.26 -8.04
C GLU A 152 -4.52 -16.54 -7.77
N LYS A 153 -5.31 -16.72 -8.82
CA LYS A 153 -6.77 -16.99 -8.74
C LYS A 153 -7.47 -15.93 -7.88
N VAL A 154 -7.25 -14.67 -8.21
CA VAL A 154 -7.79 -13.54 -7.45
C VAL A 154 -9.31 -13.55 -7.49
N ASP A 155 -9.94 -13.58 -6.31
CA ASP A 155 -11.40 -13.55 -6.16
C ASP A 155 -11.96 -12.13 -6.16
N PHE A 156 -11.21 -11.19 -5.58
CA PHE A 156 -11.67 -9.83 -5.41
C PHE A 156 -10.55 -8.81 -5.68
N SER A 157 -10.92 -7.79 -6.41
CA SER A 157 -10.08 -6.62 -6.65
C SER A 157 -10.96 -5.37 -6.74
N HIS A 158 -10.36 -4.20 -6.55
CA HIS A 158 -11.03 -2.94 -6.80
C HIS A 158 -10.06 -1.95 -7.45
N CYS A 159 -10.57 -1.12 -8.33
CA CYS A 159 -9.77 -0.15 -9.06
C CYS A 159 -10.61 1.02 -9.55
N VAL A 160 -9.93 2.06 -10.01
CA VAL A 160 -10.57 3.15 -10.75
C VAL A 160 -10.86 2.73 -12.20
N PRO A 161 -11.87 3.32 -12.88
CA PRO A 161 -12.25 2.92 -14.23
C PRO A 161 -11.12 2.90 -15.25
N THR A 162 -10.15 3.81 -15.13
CA THR A 162 -8.99 3.85 -16.02
C THR A 162 -8.14 2.58 -15.93
N LEU A 163 -7.89 2.11 -14.71
CA LEU A 163 -7.12 0.87 -14.50
C LEU A 163 -7.92 -0.35 -14.95
N LEU A 164 -9.23 -0.37 -14.72
CA LEU A 164 -10.08 -1.44 -15.23
C LEU A 164 -10.00 -1.53 -16.78
N ASN A 165 -10.08 -0.38 -17.45
CA ASN A 165 -9.95 -0.35 -18.92
C ASN A 165 -8.58 -0.86 -19.38
N MET A 166 -7.50 -0.52 -18.67
CA MET A 166 -6.16 -1.06 -18.98
C MET A 166 -6.12 -2.60 -18.89
N VAL A 167 -6.67 -3.15 -17.81
CA VAL A 167 -6.70 -4.61 -17.60
C VAL A 167 -7.55 -5.31 -18.66
N VAL A 168 -8.74 -4.76 -18.95
CA VAL A 168 -9.66 -5.35 -19.95
C VAL A 168 -9.12 -5.26 -21.39
N SER A 169 -8.31 -4.22 -21.68
CA SER A 169 -7.71 -4.01 -23.01
C SER A 169 -6.35 -4.70 -23.15
N ALA A 170 -5.79 -5.27 -22.09
CA ALA A 170 -4.56 -6.04 -22.18
C ALA A 170 -4.83 -7.32 -22.98
N GLU A 171 -3.91 -7.66 -23.89
CA GLU A 171 -3.98 -8.93 -24.58
C GLU A 171 -3.80 -10.07 -23.57
N ALA A 172 -4.71 -11.02 -23.59
CA ALA A 172 -4.59 -12.21 -22.77
C ALA A 172 -3.36 -13.01 -23.22
N ILE A 173 -2.39 -13.20 -22.34
CA ILE A 173 -1.19 -14.01 -22.58
C ILE A 173 -1.55 -15.48 -22.45
#